data_f7713ab440a228a35e1e9e2daf2ef946
#
_entry.id   f7713ab440a228a35e1e9e2daf2ef946
#
_cell.length_a   1.000
_cell.length_b   1.000
_cell.length_c   1.000
_cell.angle_alpha   90.00
_cell.angle_beta   90.00
_cell.angle_gamma   90.00
#
_symmetry.space_group_name_H-M   'P 1'
#
loop_
_entity.id
_entity.type
_entity.pdbx_description
1 polymer ?
#
loop_
_entity_poly.entity_id
_entity_poly.type
_entity_poly.pdbx_seq_one_letter_code
_entity_poly.pdbx_strand_id
1 'polypeptide(L)'
;MKELKYLNKYLHKYRSKLLIGIFITIVARIFSLFAPRLIGNSLTVVEKFITNNEGTLESIKELMLVNILIIIGTALLSAFFTFLMRQTIINVSRYIEYDLKNEIFQHYLTLNQRFYKNNRTGDLMSRISEDVGKSRMYVGPAIMYSINTITLFVCVIAIMISIAPKLTLYTMLPLPLLSFVIYKLSRIINVRSAVVQEMLSKLSSYAQETFSGVSVIKSYSLEPVINEKFDALAGDAKSTNMNLVKVQAWFFPLMILLIGLSNLIVIYVGGNQYNNNEIEIGVLAEFIIYINMLTWPVAVVGWITSVIQQAEASQERINAFLNEGSEIKDGKGIDQPIAGAITFNALSLTYPETKIDAVKKLSFTVEPKKTLGILGGVGSGKSSVLNLINRLYDPTGGSITLDEHDLKDFKLEELRSLIGYVPQNAFLFSESIEQNIKFGKLDATKEELIEAAKNGCIHENIIAFKEGYQTLLGERGITLSGGQIQRVAIARALIKDSKILLFDDCLSAVDNDTEEQILNNLKRICKEKTTIIVSHRISSVKDADTIMVMEKGALLESGTHNELMVLEGYYFELFKKQQHEKEH
;
A
#
# COMPACT_ATOMS: atom_id res chain seq x y z
N MET A 1 4.02 -12.79 17.38
CA MET A 1 2.72 -12.23 17.82
C MET A 1 2.85 -10.87 18.55
N LYS A 2 4.07 -10.30 18.64
CA LYS A 2 4.28 -9.00 19.28
C LYS A 2 3.68 -7.86 18.44
N GLU A 3 3.87 -7.93 17.15
CA GLU A 3 3.47 -6.85 16.22
C GLU A 3 1.95 -6.80 16.00
N LEU A 4 1.27 -7.95 16.03
CA LEU A 4 -0.18 -8.03 15.92
C LEU A 4 -0.93 -7.37 17.10
N LYS A 5 -0.24 -7.09 18.22
CA LYS A 5 -0.83 -6.36 19.35
C LYS A 5 -1.32 -4.96 18.95
N TYR A 6 -0.72 -4.37 17.91
CA TYR A 6 -1.19 -3.10 17.36
C TYR A 6 -2.65 -3.15 16.92
N LEU A 7 -3.09 -4.28 16.37
CA LEU A 7 -4.48 -4.47 15.93
C LEU A 7 -5.48 -4.54 17.10
N ASN A 8 -5.01 -4.70 18.35
CA ASN A 8 -5.89 -4.78 19.51
C ASN A 8 -6.74 -3.52 19.70
N LYS A 9 -6.24 -2.34 19.31
CA LYS A 9 -7.02 -1.09 19.36
C LYS A 9 -8.29 -1.19 18.51
N TYR A 10 -8.20 -1.82 17.34
CA TYR A 10 -9.34 -2.04 16.46
C TYR A 10 -10.25 -3.17 16.95
N LEU A 11 -9.66 -4.28 17.44
CA LEU A 11 -10.42 -5.36 18.04
C LEU A 11 -11.25 -4.86 19.23
N HIS A 12 -10.69 -3.95 20.03
CA HIS A 12 -11.42 -3.33 21.15
C HIS A 12 -12.54 -2.39 20.67
N LYS A 13 -12.28 -1.60 19.60
CA LYS A 13 -13.29 -0.73 18.96
C LYS A 13 -14.52 -1.53 18.52
N TYR A 14 -14.33 -2.74 17.98
CA TYR A 14 -15.41 -3.59 17.43
C TYR A 14 -15.77 -4.78 18.31
N ARG A 15 -15.39 -4.78 19.62
CA ARG A 15 -15.52 -5.91 20.55
C ARG A 15 -16.94 -6.49 20.62
N SER A 16 -17.96 -5.65 20.67
CA SER A 16 -19.37 -6.09 20.77
C SER A 16 -19.78 -6.93 19.56
N LYS A 17 -19.45 -6.49 18.34
CA LYS A 17 -19.75 -7.26 17.12
C LYS A 17 -18.96 -8.57 17.06
N LEU A 18 -17.70 -8.57 17.50
CA LEU A 18 -16.87 -9.78 17.58
C LEU A 18 -17.43 -10.78 18.59
N LEU A 19 -17.83 -10.37 19.79
CA LEU A 19 -18.43 -11.22 20.79
C LEU A 19 -19.74 -11.85 20.31
N ILE A 20 -20.60 -11.06 19.64
CA ILE A 20 -21.81 -11.57 18.99
C ILE A 20 -21.45 -12.62 17.93
N GLY A 21 -20.43 -12.35 17.09
CA GLY A 21 -19.97 -13.30 16.07
C GLY A 21 -19.44 -14.60 16.66
N ILE A 22 -18.71 -14.54 17.78
CA ILE A 22 -18.22 -15.71 18.53
C ILE A 22 -19.40 -16.52 19.07
N PHE A 23 -20.37 -15.87 19.71
CA PHE A 23 -21.56 -16.53 20.23
C PHE A 23 -22.35 -17.23 19.10
N ILE A 24 -22.59 -16.54 17.99
CA ILE A 24 -23.25 -17.12 16.81
C ILE A 24 -22.48 -18.34 16.27
N THR A 25 -21.13 -18.30 16.28
CA THR A 25 -20.28 -19.42 15.84
C THR A 25 -20.53 -20.66 16.72
N ILE A 26 -20.57 -20.47 18.04
CA ILE A 26 -20.81 -21.56 18.99
C ILE A 26 -22.20 -22.16 18.74
N VAL A 27 -23.24 -21.33 18.62
CA VAL A 27 -24.61 -21.76 18.36
C VAL A 27 -24.70 -22.53 17.03
N ALA A 28 -24.09 -22.01 15.95
CA ALA A 28 -24.06 -22.69 14.67
C ALA A 28 -23.46 -24.10 14.77
N ARG A 29 -22.40 -24.27 15.57
CA ARG A 29 -21.75 -25.58 15.77
C ARG A 29 -22.57 -26.54 16.62
N ILE A 30 -23.23 -26.06 17.65
CA ILE A 30 -24.13 -26.89 18.45
C ILE A 30 -25.22 -27.49 17.54
N PHE A 31 -25.88 -26.68 16.69
CA PHE A 31 -26.88 -27.19 15.75
C PHE A 31 -26.32 -28.22 14.76
N SER A 32 -25.06 -28.09 14.33
CA SER A 32 -24.43 -29.06 13.42
C SER A 32 -24.19 -30.44 14.05
N LEU A 33 -24.19 -30.55 15.40
CA LEU A 33 -23.91 -31.79 16.11
C LEU A 33 -25.18 -32.67 16.36
N PHE A 34 -26.37 -32.13 16.08
CA PHE A 34 -27.60 -32.89 16.23
C PHE A 34 -27.76 -33.98 15.15
N ALA A 35 -27.32 -33.69 13.92
CA ALA A 35 -27.51 -34.63 12.81
C ALA A 35 -26.82 -36.00 13.03
N PRO A 36 -25.53 -36.09 13.45
CA PRO A 36 -24.89 -37.38 13.75
C PRO A 36 -25.65 -38.21 14.78
N ARG A 37 -26.08 -37.54 15.86
CA ARG A 37 -26.81 -38.23 16.96
C ARG A 37 -28.18 -38.77 16.52
N LEU A 38 -28.93 -37.99 15.75
CA LEU A 38 -30.22 -38.39 15.21
C LEU A 38 -30.09 -39.54 14.21
N ILE A 39 -29.03 -39.54 13.39
CA ILE A 39 -28.73 -40.64 12.47
C ILE A 39 -28.41 -41.90 13.25
N GLY A 40 -27.55 -41.81 14.31
CA GLY A 40 -27.23 -42.92 15.17
C GLY A 40 -28.49 -43.51 15.83
N ASN A 41 -29.29 -42.65 16.46
CA ASN A 41 -30.54 -43.09 17.10
C ASN A 41 -31.50 -43.76 16.10
N SER A 42 -31.61 -43.23 14.88
CA SER A 42 -32.48 -43.82 13.83
C SER A 42 -32.03 -45.22 13.43
N LEU A 43 -30.69 -45.43 13.33
CA LEU A 43 -30.14 -46.76 13.05
C LEU A 43 -30.41 -47.77 14.16
N THR A 44 -30.26 -47.37 15.43
CA THR A 44 -30.56 -48.21 16.58
C THR A 44 -32.03 -48.64 16.61
N VAL A 45 -32.96 -47.71 16.30
CA VAL A 45 -34.39 -48.03 16.27
C VAL A 45 -34.72 -49.04 15.15
N VAL A 46 -34.11 -48.86 13.96
CA VAL A 46 -34.29 -49.82 12.86
C VAL A 46 -33.75 -51.21 13.20
N GLU A 47 -32.57 -51.24 13.81
CA GLU A 47 -31.97 -52.52 14.28
C GLU A 47 -32.85 -53.25 15.29
N LYS A 48 -33.32 -52.55 16.37
CA LYS A 48 -34.22 -53.14 17.38
C LYS A 48 -35.50 -53.70 16.76
N PHE A 49 -36.03 -53.04 15.76
CA PHE A 49 -37.19 -53.52 15.00
C PHE A 49 -36.89 -54.83 14.24
N ILE A 50 -35.77 -54.87 13.52
CA ILE A 50 -35.41 -56.04 12.70
C ILE A 50 -35.04 -57.24 13.57
N THR A 51 -34.32 -57.01 14.69
CA THR A 51 -33.75 -58.06 15.52
C THR A 51 -34.71 -58.55 16.61
N ASN A 52 -35.44 -57.63 17.24
CA ASN A 52 -36.26 -57.91 18.41
C ASN A 52 -37.77 -57.80 18.15
N ASN A 53 -38.22 -57.43 16.95
CA ASN A 53 -39.59 -57.10 16.64
C ASN A 53 -40.21 -56.03 17.55
N GLU A 54 -39.40 -55.08 18.05
CA GLU A 54 -39.86 -53.99 18.90
C GLU A 54 -40.53 -52.88 18.07
N GLY A 55 -41.83 -52.61 18.35
CA GLY A 55 -42.59 -51.55 17.67
C GLY A 55 -43.39 -52.03 16.43
N THR A 56 -44.20 -51.13 15.89
CA THR A 56 -44.94 -51.37 14.65
C THR A 56 -44.23 -50.67 13.50
N LEU A 57 -44.38 -51.18 12.26
CA LEU A 57 -43.77 -50.55 11.07
C LEU A 57 -44.22 -49.09 10.88
N GLU A 58 -45.48 -48.76 11.27
CA GLU A 58 -46.02 -47.40 11.20
C GLU A 58 -45.33 -46.48 12.22
N SER A 59 -45.15 -46.90 13.48
CA SER A 59 -44.49 -46.09 14.50
C SER A 59 -43.04 -45.78 14.17
N ILE A 60 -42.31 -46.70 13.53
CA ILE A 60 -40.94 -46.52 13.10
C ILE A 60 -40.86 -45.54 11.93
N LYS A 61 -41.75 -45.65 10.92
CA LYS A 61 -41.82 -44.71 9.83
C LYS A 61 -42.10 -43.29 10.32
N GLU A 62 -43.02 -43.14 11.27
CA GLU A 62 -43.36 -41.85 11.86
C GLU A 62 -42.15 -41.25 12.62
N LEU A 63 -41.47 -42.05 13.45
CA LEU A 63 -40.27 -41.63 14.15
C LEU A 63 -39.13 -41.23 13.20
N MET A 64 -38.88 -42.03 12.16
CA MET A 64 -37.89 -41.69 11.12
C MET A 64 -38.22 -40.41 10.40
N LEU A 65 -39.49 -40.18 10.04
CA LEU A 65 -39.94 -38.96 9.43
C LEU A 65 -39.70 -37.75 10.34
N VAL A 66 -40.00 -37.86 11.62
CA VAL A 66 -39.71 -36.82 12.63
C VAL A 66 -38.20 -36.55 12.72
N ASN A 67 -37.38 -37.61 12.81
CA ASN A 67 -35.92 -37.43 12.85
C ASN A 67 -35.38 -36.74 11.58
N ILE A 68 -35.86 -37.10 10.40
CA ILE A 68 -35.49 -36.45 9.14
C ILE A 68 -35.89 -34.97 9.16
N LEU A 69 -37.11 -34.64 9.61
CA LEU A 69 -37.54 -33.24 9.71
C LEU A 69 -36.68 -32.44 10.70
N ILE A 70 -36.28 -33.03 11.85
CA ILE A 70 -35.40 -32.40 12.82
C ILE A 70 -33.98 -32.21 12.22
N ILE A 71 -33.44 -33.20 11.49
CA ILE A 71 -32.14 -33.10 10.80
C ILE A 71 -32.17 -31.95 9.79
N ILE A 72 -33.20 -31.86 8.96
CA ILE A 72 -33.36 -30.76 8.00
C ILE A 72 -33.49 -29.43 8.74
N GLY A 73 -34.31 -29.36 9.78
CA GLY A 73 -34.50 -28.14 10.58
C GLY A 73 -33.19 -27.65 11.23
N THR A 74 -32.45 -28.58 11.88
CA THR A 74 -31.14 -28.22 12.51
C THR A 74 -30.07 -27.87 11.49
N ALA A 75 -30.06 -28.50 10.30
CA ALA A 75 -29.18 -28.16 9.20
C ALA A 75 -29.46 -26.74 8.66
N LEU A 76 -30.73 -26.39 8.46
CA LEU A 76 -31.13 -25.04 8.05
C LEU A 76 -30.77 -23.98 9.09
N LEU A 77 -31.00 -24.27 10.37
CA LEU A 77 -30.58 -23.38 11.46
C LEU A 77 -29.06 -23.21 11.51
N SER A 78 -28.30 -24.31 11.40
CA SER A 78 -26.83 -24.25 11.35
C SER A 78 -26.34 -23.43 10.15
N ALA A 79 -26.95 -23.60 8.98
CA ALA A 79 -26.63 -22.81 7.78
C ALA A 79 -26.93 -21.32 7.98
N PHE A 80 -28.09 -21.00 8.57
CA PHE A 80 -28.48 -19.62 8.88
C PHE A 80 -27.51 -18.97 9.88
N PHE A 81 -27.19 -19.62 10.98
CA PHE A 81 -26.21 -19.10 11.92
C PHE A 81 -24.79 -19.01 11.35
N THR A 82 -24.40 -19.93 10.46
CA THR A 82 -23.12 -19.84 9.73
C THR A 82 -23.09 -18.62 8.80
N PHE A 83 -24.20 -18.31 8.15
CA PHE A 83 -24.32 -17.08 7.37
C PHE A 83 -24.16 -15.83 8.27
N LEU A 84 -24.89 -15.76 9.39
CA LEU A 84 -24.79 -14.65 10.33
C LEU A 84 -23.37 -14.49 10.92
N MET A 85 -22.69 -15.60 11.24
CA MET A 85 -21.31 -15.62 11.68
C MET A 85 -20.38 -14.93 10.66
N ARG A 86 -20.54 -15.30 9.38
CA ARG A 86 -19.74 -14.66 8.30
C ARG A 86 -20.05 -13.18 8.18
N GLN A 87 -21.34 -12.80 8.22
CA GLN A 87 -21.75 -11.40 8.16
C GLN A 87 -21.21 -10.57 9.34
N THR A 88 -21.06 -11.17 10.50
CA THR A 88 -20.53 -10.46 11.68
C THR A 88 -19.01 -10.37 11.66
N ILE A 89 -18.31 -11.49 11.66
CA ILE A 89 -16.84 -11.51 11.83
C ILE A 89 -16.12 -10.97 10.59
N ILE A 90 -16.56 -11.38 9.38
CA ILE A 90 -15.90 -10.93 8.15
C ILE A 90 -16.15 -9.44 7.90
N ASN A 91 -17.37 -8.93 8.17
CA ASN A 91 -17.64 -7.50 8.04
C ASN A 91 -16.80 -6.66 9.02
N VAL A 92 -16.61 -7.13 10.28
CA VAL A 92 -15.71 -6.46 11.21
C VAL A 92 -14.29 -6.39 10.65
N SER A 93 -13.79 -7.47 10.03
CA SER A 93 -12.46 -7.45 9.41
C SER A 93 -12.35 -6.42 8.28
N ARG A 94 -13.44 -6.17 7.54
CA ARG A 94 -13.50 -5.12 6.51
C ARG A 94 -13.50 -3.72 7.10
N TYR A 95 -14.20 -3.50 8.23
CA TYR A 95 -14.13 -2.21 8.92
C TYR A 95 -12.73 -1.94 9.45
N ILE A 96 -12.04 -2.95 9.97
CA ILE A 96 -10.66 -2.83 10.45
C ILE A 96 -9.70 -2.55 9.27
N GLU A 97 -9.90 -3.22 8.12
CA GLU A 97 -9.15 -2.94 6.89
C GLU A 97 -9.30 -1.47 6.47
N TYR A 98 -10.54 -0.97 6.48
CA TYR A 98 -10.83 0.43 6.15
C TYR A 98 -10.15 1.41 7.11
N ASP A 99 -10.31 1.18 8.42
CA ASP A 99 -9.70 2.04 9.44
C ASP A 99 -8.17 2.07 9.31
N LEU A 100 -7.54 0.89 9.10
CA LEU A 100 -6.09 0.78 8.96
C LEU A 100 -5.57 1.43 7.67
N LYS A 101 -6.29 1.28 6.55
CA LYS A 101 -5.95 1.97 5.30
C LYS A 101 -6.01 3.49 5.44
N ASN A 102 -7.04 4.00 6.12
CA ASN A 102 -7.15 5.43 6.38
C ASN A 102 -6.03 5.94 7.29
N GLU A 103 -5.70 5.21 8.34
CA GLU A 103 -4.60 5.57 9.24
C GLU A 103 -3.26 5.62 8.49
N ILE A 104 -2.96 4.61 7.66
CA ILE A 104 -1.75 4.57 6.84
C ILE A 104 -1.73 5.74 5.85
N PHE A 105 -2.86 6.00 5.16
CA PHE A 105 -2.94 7.07 4.18
C PHE A 105 -2.77 8.46 4.82
N GLN A 106 -3.42 8.70 5.95
CA GLN A 106 -3.23 9.93 6.71
C GLN A 106 -1.78 10.11 7.15
N HIS A 107 -1.15 9.02 7.62
CA HIS A 107 0.24 9.05 8.01
C HIS A 107 1.17 9.36 6.83
N TYR A 108 0.91 8.81 5.62
CA TYR A 108 1.65 9.19 4.41
C TYR A 108 1.65 10.71 4.20
N LEU A 109 0.53 11.38 4.36
CA LEU A 109 0.42 12.82 4.13
C LEU A 109 1.22 13.67 5.14
N THR A 110 1.60 13.12 6.29
CA THR A 110 2.41 13.83 7.30
C THR A 110 3.92 13.72 7.06
N LEU A 111 4.37 12.80 6.22
CA LEU A 111 5.78 12.55 6.00
C LEU A 111 6.41 13.55 5.03
N ASN A 112 7.71 13.79 5.20
CA ASN A 112 8.47 14.74 4.40
C ASN A 112 8.93 14.15 3.06
N GLN A 113 9.43 15.01 2.16
CA GLN A 113 9.89 14.62 0.83
C GLN A 113 11.06 13.61 0.89
N ARG A 114 11.89 13.67 1.92
CA ARG A 114 13.01 12.75 2.14
C ARG A 114 12.54 11.30 2.20
N PHE A 115 11.47 11.05 2.96
CA PHE A 115 10.86 9.72 3.05
C PHE A 115 10.50 9.17 1.66
N TYR A 116 9.85 9.97 0.82
CA TYR A 116 9.41 9.56 -0.52
C TYR A 116 10.56 9.34 -1.50
N LYS A 117 11.68 10.05 -1.34
CA LYS A 117 12.90 9.79 -2.13
C LYS A 117 13.57 8.46 -1.76
N ASN A 118 13.49 8.07 -0.50
CA ASN A 118 14.14 6.86 0.01
C ASN A 118 13.26 5.59 -0.15
N ASN A 119 11.95 5.75 -0.34
CA ASN A 119 11.01 4.65 -0.44
C ASN A 119 10.35 4.64 -1.82
N ARG A 120 10.40 3.48 -2.48
CA ARG A 120 9.78 3.32 -3.81
C ARG A 120 8.24 3.37 -3.68
N THR A 121 7.58 4.08 -4.58
CA THR A 121 6.11 4.18 -4.61
C THR A 121 5.42 2.82 -4.64
N GLY A 122 5.98 1.84 -5.37
CA GLY A 122 5.44 0.48 -5.41
C GLY A 122 5.46 -0.23 -4.05
N ASP A 123 6.50 -0.03 -3.23
CA ASP A 123 6.56 -0.58 -1.87
C ASP A 123 5.51 0.08 -0.95
N LEU A 124 5.33 1.39 -1.07
CA LEU A 124 4.30 2.13 -0.33
C LEU A 124 2.89 1.66 -0.71
N MET A 125 2.64 1.43 -2.00
CA MET A 125 1.36 0.88 -2.48
C MET A 125 1.13 -0.56 -2.01
N SER A 126 2.18 -1.40 -1.97
CA SER A 126 2.09 -2.76 -1.43
C SER A 126 1.71 -2.77 0.05
N ARG A 127 2.22 -1.83 0.84
CA ARG A 127 1.87 -1.72 2.28
C ARG A 127 0.38 -1.45 2.48
N ILE A 128 -0.20 -0.49 1.74
CA ILE A 128 -1.62 -0.11 1.90
C ILE A 128 -2.58 -1.15 1.31
N SER A 129 -2.14 -1.96 0.34
CA SER A 129 -2.96 -2.96 -0.34
C SER A 129 -2.74 -4.37 0.20
N GLU A 130 -1.54 -4.93 0.02
CA GLU A 130 -1.25 -6.33 0.34
C GLU A 130 -1.05 -6.57 1.83
N ASP A 131 -0.23 -5.73 2.52
CA ASP A 131 0.07 -5.94 3.94
C ASP A 131 -1.16 -5.73 4.81
N VAL A 132 -1.97 -4.71 4.52
CA VAL A 132 -3.27 -4.53 5.17
C VAL A 132 -4.20 -5.70 4.87
N GLY A 133 -4.18 -6.24 3.64
CA GLY A 133 -4.92 -7.44 3.27
C GLY A 133 -4.54 -8.67 4.12
N LYS A 134 -3.24 -8.89 4.38
CA LYS A 134 -2.76 -9.98 5.24
C LYS A 134 -3.14 -9.77 6.70
N SER A 135 -3.05 -8.53 7.22
CA SER A 135 -3.54 -8.18 8.56
C SER A 135 -5.05 -8.43 8.71
N ARG A 136 -5.85 -8.11 7.68
CA ARG A 136 -7.29 -8.42 7.63
C ARG A 136 -7.56 -9.93 7.66
N MET A 137 -6.77 -10.74 6.93
CA MET A 137 -6.92 -12.20 6.94
C MET A 137 -6.72 -12.79 8.34
N TYR A 138 -5.85 -12.21 9.15
CA TYR A 138 -5.70 -12.58 10.57
C TYR A 138 -6.94 -12.22 11.40
N VAL A 139 -7.39 -10.97 11.33
CA VAL A 139 -8.49 -10.45 12.18
C VAL A 139 -9.85 -11.08 11.83
N GLY A 140 -10.07 -11.42 10.57
CA GLY A 140 -11.31 -12.04 10.09
C GLY A 140 -11.20 -13.55 9.99
N PRO A 141 -10.74 -14.07 8.85
CA PRO A 141 -10.74 -15.52 8.58
C PRO A 141 -9.97 -16.35 9.62
N ALA A 142 -8.74 -15.94 10.02
CA ALA A 142 -7.96 -16.76 10.96
C ALA A 142 -8.63 -16.86 12.33
N ILE A 143 -9.12 -15.74 12.88
CA ILE A 143 -9.87 -15.73 14.15
C ILE A 143 -11.15 -16.56 14.01
N MET A 144 -11.92 -16.34 12.94
CA MET A 144 -13.17 -17.07 12.68
C MET A 144 -12.95 -18.59 12.63
N TYR A 145 -11.99 -19.04 11.83
CA TYR A 145 -11.69 -20.48 11.71
C TYR A 145 -11.07 -21.06 12.98
N SER A 146 -10.28 -20.28 13.73
CA SER A 146 -9.75 -20.72 15.03
C SER A 146 -10.86 -21.00 16.04
N ILE A 147 -11.79 -20.07 16.21
CA ILE A 147 -12.94 -20.22 17.10
C ILE A 147 -13.80 -21.40 16.68
N ASN A 148 -14.09 -21.48 15.38
CA ASN A 148 -14.88 -22.57 14.80
C ASN A 148 -14.24 -23.95 15.04
N THR A 149 -12.94 -24.08 14.81
CA THR A 149 -12.18 -25.30 15.02
C THR A 149 -12.15 -25.71 16.50
N ILE A 150 -11.81 -24.77 17.39
CA ILE A 150 -11.78 -25.03 18.84
C ILE A 150 -13.16 -25.46 19.35
N THR A 151 -14.22 -24.73 18.97
CA THR A 151 -15.59 -25.07 19.36
C THR A 151 -15.98 -26.48 18.90
N LEU A 152 -15.69 -26.82 17.62
CA LEU A 152 -16.01 -28.13 17.09
C LEU A 152 -15.24 -29.24 17.80
N PHE A 153 -13.92 -29.08 18.03
CA PHE A 153 -13.13 -30.07 18.77
C PHE A 153 -13.65 -30.30 20.18
N VAL A 154 -13.89 -29.22 20.92
CA VAL A 154 -14.37 -29.32 22.33
C VAL A 154 -15.74 -30.01 22.37
N CYS A 155 -16.69 -29.60 21.54
CA CYS A 155 -18.04 -30.16 21.55
C CYS A 155 -18.06 -31.62 21.09
N VAL A 156 -17.37 -31.97 19.99
CA VAL A 156 -17.35 -33.35 19.47
C VAL A 156 -16.69 -34.29 20.48
N ILE A 157 -15.53 -33.93 21.03
CA ILE A 157 -14.83 -34.78 22.00
C ILE A 157 -15.67 -34.94 23.30
N ALA A 158 -16.29 -33.86 23.79
CA ALA A 158 -17.15 -33.93 24.96
C ALA A 158 -18.34 -34.90 24.75
N ILE A 159 -18.99 -34.83 23.58
CA ILE A 159 -20.09 -35.74 23.22
C ILE A 159 -19.59 -37.20 23.12
N MET A 160 -18.49 -37.42 22.40
CA MET A 160 -17.93 -38.76 22.21
C MET A 160 -17.55 -39.41 23.59
N ILE A 161 -16.95 -38.63 24.49
CA ILE A 161 -16.64 -39.12 25.88
C ILE A 161 -17.91 -39.42 26.65
N SER A 162 -18.97 -38.62 26.51
CA SER A 162 -20.24 -38.84 27.23
C SER A 162 -20.98 -40.10 26.77
N ILE A 163 -20.80 -40.51 25.52
CA ILE A 163 -21.48 -41.69 24.93
C ILE A 163 -20.70 -42.96 25.16
N ALA A 164 -19.42 -42.99 24.76
CA ALA A 164 -18.58 -44.19 24.86
C ALA A 164 -17.11 -43.81 25.15
N PRO A 165 -16.71 -43.61 26.42
CA PRO A 165 -15.38 -43.11 26.79
C PRO A 165 -14.24 -44.05 26.35
N LYS A 166 -14.41 -45.37 26.48
CA LYS A 166 -13.41 -46.35 25.99
C LYS A 166 -13.19 -46.26 24.49
N LEU A 167 -14.28 -46.24 23.71
CA LEU A 167 -14.22 -46.13 22.25
C LEU A 167 -13.56 -44.79 21.81
N THR A 168 -13.89 -43.70 22.50
CA THR A 168 -13.28 -42.39 22.27
C THR A 168 -11.76 -42.43 22.42
N LEU A 169 -11.24 -43.03 23.49
CA LEU A 169 -9.81 -43.13 23.75
C LEU A 169 -9.07 -43.82 22.58
N TYR A 170 -9.57 -44.95 22.12
CA TYR A 170 -8.96 -45.71 21.03
C TYR A 170 -9.07 -44.97 19.67
N THR A 171 -10.19 -44.38 19.36
CA THR A 171 -10.43 -43.70 18.10
C THR A 171 -9.69 -42.38 17.98
N MET A 172 -9.36 -41.74 19.12
CA MET A 172 -8.55 -40.51 19.15
C MET A 172 -7.04 -40.79 19.01
N LEU A 173 -6.57 -42.01 19.18
CA LEU A 173 -5.14 -42.35 19.15
C LEU A 173 -4.44 -42.02 17.81
N PRO A 174 -5.04 -42.19 16.63
CA PRO A 174 -4.42 -41.77 15.36
C PRO A 174 -4.35 -40.25 15.16
N LEU A 175 -5.18 -39.42 15.84
CA LEU A 175 -5.24 -37.98 15.61
C LEU A 175 -3.95 -37.21 15.99
N PRO A 176 -3.27 -37.49 17.11
CA PRO A 176 -1.94 -36.92 17.41
C PRO A 176 -0.91 -37.26 16.33
N LEU A 177 -0.93 -38.51 15.83
CA LEU A 177 -0.05 -38.94 14.75
C LEU A 177 -0.35 -38.14 13.46
N LEU A 178 -1.64 -37.98 13.12
CA LEU A 178 -2.09 -37.16 12.01
C LEU A 178 -1.58 -35.71 12.15
N SER A 179 -1.75 -35.11 13.32
CA SER A 179 -1.28 -33.75 13.60
C SER A 179 0.23 -33.60 13.41
N PHE A 180 1.01 -34.57 13.89
CA PHE A 180 2.46 -34.59 13.71
C PHE A 180 2.87 -34.72 12.23
N VAL A 181 2.25 -35.62 11.49
CA VAL A 181 2.50 -35.84 10.04
C VAL A 181 2.16 -34.57 9.27
N ILE A 182 0.99 -33.98 9.51
CA ILE A 182 0.57 -32.74 8.86
C ILE A 182 1.53 -31.59 9.20
N TYR A 183 1.94 -31.44 10.44
CA TYR A 183 2.91 -30.41 10.85
C TYR A 183 4.23 -30.55 10.09
N LYS A 184 4.78 -31.77 10.02
CA LYS A 184 6.03 -32.04 9.31
C LYS A 184 5.92 -31.79 7.80
N LEU A 185 4.80 -32.22 7.20
CA LEU A 185 4.51 -32.03 5.79
C LEU A 185 4.31 -30.54 5.45
N SER A 186 3.55 -29.81 6.25
CA SER A 186 3.33 -28.37 6.10
C SER A 186 4.64 -27.59 6.17
N ARG A 187 5.55 -27.97 7.06
CA ARG A 187 6.89 -27.35 7.15
C ARG A 187 7.68 -27.52 5.85
N ILE A 188 7.68 -28.74 5.28
CA ILE A 188 8.37 -29.03 4.00
C ILE A 188 7.71 -28.23 2.87
N ILE A 189 6.38 -28.20 2.81
CA ILE A 189 5.62 -27.42 1.82
C ILE A 189 5.98 -25.94 1.91
N ASN A 190 6.02 -25.36 3.12
CA ASN A 190 6.33 -23.95 3.31
C ASN A 190 7.75 -23.60 2.84
N VAL A 191 8.76 -24.44 3.15
CA VAL A 191 10.14 -24.24 2.69
C VAL A 191 10.21 -24.29 1.16
N ARG A 192 9.59 -25.31 0.53
CA ARG A 192 9.59 -25.43 -0.93
C ARG A 192 8.78 -24.34 -1.61
N SER A 193 7.68 -23.90 -1.00
CA SER A 193 6.89 -22.77 -1.52
C SER A 193 7.70 -21.47 -1.54
N ALA A 194 8.56 -21.23 -0.54
CA ALA A 194 9.45 -20.07 -0.53
C ALA A 194 10.43 -20.09 -1.72
N VAL A 195 11.01 -21.27 -2.04
CA VAL A 195 11.90 -21.43 -3.21
C VAL A 195 11.13 -21.20 -4.52
N VAL A 196 9.89 -21.73 -4.62
CA VAL A 196 9.03 -21.47 -5.79
C VAL A 196 8.74 -19.98 -5.94
N GLN A 197 8.44 -19.26 -4.86
CA GLN A 197 8.21 -17.81 -4.90
C GLN A 197 9.45 -17.03 -5.32
N GLU A 198 10.63 -17.43 -4.89
CA GLU A 198 11.89 -16.82 -5.33
C GLU A 198 12.10 -17.00 -6.85
N MET A 199 11.85 -18.21 -7.37
CA MET A 199 11.96 -18.49 -8.81
C MET A 199 10.92 -17.71 -9.63
N LEU A 200 9.68 -17.64 -9.18
CA LEU A 200 8.63 -16.83 -9.83
C LEU A 200 8.98 -15.34 -9.82
N SER A 201 9.59 -14.84 -8.75
CA SER A 201 10.07 -13.46 -8.67
C SER A 201 11.17 -13.19 -9.69
N LYS A 202 12.16 -14.11 -9.83
CA LYS A 202 13.22 -14.01 -10.85
C LYS A 202 12.63 -13.99 -12.26
N LEU A 203 11.69 -14.89 -12.54
CA LEU A 203 11.03 -14.98 -13.85
C LEU A 203 10.24 -13.70 -14.16
N SER A 204 9.47 -13.20 -13.19
CA SER A 204 8.69 -11.96 -13.34
C SER A 204 9.59 -10.74 -13.53
N SER A 205 10.69 -10.64 -12.78
CA SER A 205 11.66 -9.54 -12.93
C SER A 205 12.31 -9.54 -14.31
N TYR A 206 12.69 -10.75 -14.81
CA TYR A 206 13.25 -10.88 -16.14
C TYR A 206 12.24 -10.48 -17.23
N ALA A 207 10.99 -10.92 -17.13
CA ALA A 207 9.92 -10.52 -18.05
C ALA A 207 9.67 -9.02 -18.02
N GLN A 208 9.62 -8.41 -16.83
CA GLN A 208 9.43 -6.96 -16.66
C GLN A 208 10.59 -6.16 -17.30
N GLU A 209 11.83 -6.58 -17.09
CA GLU A 209 13.01 -5.96 -17.71
C GLU A 209 12.96 -6.08 -19.24
N THR A 210 12.60 -7.27 -19.74
CA THR A 210 12.42 -7.55 -21.17
C THR A 210 11.37 -6.62 -21.80
N PHE A 211 10.19 -6.48 -21.17
CA PHE A 211 9.14 -5.61 -21.69
C PHE A 211 9.51 -4.12 -21.58
N SER A 212 10.19 -3.71 -20.52
CA SER A 212 10.67 -2.33 -20.36
C SER A 212 11.72 -1.98 -21.41
N GLY A 213 12.55 -2.94 -21.80
CA GLY A 213 13.59 -2.80 -22.81
C GLY A 213 13.21 -3.25 -24.22
N VAL A 214 11.90 -3.43 -24.53
CA VAL A 214 11.43 -4.05 -25.77
C VAL A 214 11.93 -3.33 -27.04
N SER A 215 12.04 -1.99 -27.01
CA SER A 215 12.56 -1.20 -28.14
C SER A 215 14.03 -1.55 -28.42
N VAL A 216 14.84 -1.74 -27.40
CA VAL A 216 16.25 -2.15 -27.52
C VAL A 216 16.33 -3.56 -28.10
N ILE A 217 15.55 -4.50 -27.56
CA ILE A 217 15.51 -5.88 -28.04
C ILE A 217 15.15 -5.92 -29.53
N LYS A 218 14.13 -5.18 -29.93
CA LYS A 218 13.70 -5.06 -31.34
C LYS A 218 14.76 -4.41 -32.23
N SER A 219 15.39 -3.32 -31.76
CA SER A 219 16.40 -2.60 -32.52
C SER A 219 17.66 -3.43 -32.79
N TYR A 220 17.99 -4.36 -31.89
CA TYR A 220 19.17 -5.20 -31.99
C TYR A 220 18.86 -6.66 -32.36
N SER A 221 17.59 -7.00 -32.66
CA SER A 221 17.15 -8.37 -33.03
C SER A 221 17.58 -9.44 -32.01
N LEU A 222 17.44 -9.15 -30.71
CA LEU A 222 17.89 -10.01 -29.60
C LEU A 222 16.83 -11.03 -29.16
N GLU A 223 15.69 -11.14 -29.86
CA GLU A 223 14.60 -12.05 -29.48
C GLU A 223 15.05 -13.50 -29.27
N PRO A 224 15.90 -14.10 -30.10
CA PRO A 224 16.32 -15.50 -29.90
C PRO A 224 17.07 -15.68 -28.57
N VAL A 225 17.98 -14.77 -28.24
CA VAL A 225 18.80 -14.83 -27.02
C VAL A 225 17.95 -14.63 -25.78
N ILE A 226 16.98 -13.68 -25.84
CA ILE A 226 16.05 -13.42 -24.75
C ILE A 226 15.13 -14.61 -24.52
N ASN A 227 14.61 -15.26 -25.58
CA ASN A 227 13.80 -16.46 -25.49
C ASN A 227 14.56 -17.63 -24.87
N GLU A 228 15.80 -17.89 -25.28
CA GLU A 228 16.62 -18.98 -24.72
C GLU A 228 16.80 -18.80 -23.19
N LYS A 229 17.11 -17.59 -22.75
CA LYS A 229 17.22 -17.28 -21.30
C LYS A 229 15.89 -17.42 -20.56
N PHE A 230 14.80 -16.99 -21.17
CA PHE A 230 13.46 -17.13 -20.58
C PHE A 230 13.07 -18.60 -20.45
N ASP A 231 13.32 -19.41 -21.48
CA ASP A 231 13.04 -20.85 -21.49
C ASP A 231 13.84 -21.58 -20.41
N ALA A 232 15.10 -21.22 -20.20
CA ALA A 232 15.91 -21.77 -19.12
C ALA A 232 15.32 -21.45 -17.74
N LEU A 233 14.98 -20.18 -17.48
CA LEU A 233 14.36 -19.75 -16.23
C LEU A 233 12.99 -20.40 -16.01
N ALA A 234 12.17 -20.52 -17.05
CA ALA A 234 10.87 -21.18 -17.02
C ALA A 234 11.01 -22.68 -16.73
N GLY A 235 12.04 -23.32 -17.29
CA GLY A 235 12.41 -24.71 -17.01
C GLY A 235 12.77 -24.94 -15.54
N ASP A 236 13.58 -24.07 -14.97
CA ASP A 236 13.96 -24.11 -13.55
C ASP A 236 12.74 -23.87 -12.65
N ALA A 237 11.90 -22.89 -12.97
CA ALA A 237 10.65 -22.61 -12.25
C ALA A 237 9.70 -23.82 -12.30
N LYS A 238 9.56 -24.48 -13.47
CA LYS A 238 8.79 -25.71 -13.64
C LYS A 238 9.32 -26.83 -12.74
N SER A 239 10.65 -27.09 -12.77
CA SER A 239 11.28 -28.15 -11.98
C SER A 239 11.09 -27.93 -10.47
N THR A 240 11.28 -26.70 -10.02
CA THR A 240 11.09 -26.28 -8.63
C THR A 240 9.63 -26.44 -8.19
N ASN A 241 8.68 -26.02 -9.02
CA ASN A 241 7.25 -26.17 -8.75
C ASN A 241 6.84 -27.66 -8.73
N MET A 242 7.34 -28.48 -9.63
CA MET A 242 7.09 -29.94 -9.63
C MET A 242 7.58 -30.61 -8.33
N ASN A 243 8.71 -30.16 -7.78
CA ASN A 243 9.21 -30.65 -6.50
C ASN A 243 8.30 -30.27 -5.32
N LEU A 244 7.65 -29.10 -5.39
CA LEU A 244 6.62 -28.69 -4.41
C LEU A 244 5.37 -29.55 -4.56
N VAL A 245 4.83 -29.69 -5.79
CA VAL A 245 3.62 -30.45 -6.09
C VAL A 245 3.74 -31.93 -5.68
N LYS A 246 4.91 -32.56 -5.89
CA LYS A 246 5.17 -33.95 -5.43
C LYS A 246 4.96 -34.11 -3.91
N VAL A 247 5.31 -33.11 -3.10
CA VAL A 247 5.10 -33.17 -1.66
C VAL A 247 3.66 -32.86 -1.31
N GLN A 248 3.05 -31.88 -1.97
CA GLN A 248 1.65 -31.55 -1.78
C GLN A 248 0.71 -32.71 -2.13
N ALA A 249 1.05 -33.49 -3.15
CA ALA A 249 0.28 -34.66 -3.58
C ALA A 249 0.11 -35.71 -2.49
N TRP A 250 1.02 -35.81 -1.51
CA TRP A 250 0.92 -36.71 -0.38
C TRP A 250 -0.05 -36.25 0.71
N PHE A 251 -0.47 -34.99 0.71
CA PHE A 251 -1.26 -34.41 1.79
C PHE A 251 -2.61 -35.12 1.96
N PHE A 252 -3.41 -35.20 0.91
CA PHE A 252 -4.73 -35.84 0.95
C PHE A 252 -4.66 -37.37 1.15
N PRO A 253 -3.82 -38.15 0.46
CA PRO A 253 -3.71 -39.58 0.70
C PRO A 253 -3.35 -39.91 2.15
N LEU A 254 -2.41 -39.18 2.76
CA LEU A 254 -2.03 -39.41 4.17
C LEU A 254 -3.18 -39.08 5.12
N MET A 255 -3.91 -38.01 4.85
CA MET A 255 -5.12 -37.68 5.62
C MET A 255 -6.17 -38.79 5.55
N ILE A 256 -6.50 -39.24 4.33
CA ILE A 256 -7.50 -40.30 4.12
C ILE A 256 -7.06 -41.60 4.81
N LEU A 257 -5.78 -41.97 4.74
CA LEU A 257 -5.25 -43.15 5.39
C LEU A 257 -5.40 -43.09 6.91
N LEU A 258 -5.02 -41.99 7.56
CA LEU A 258 -5.05 -41.85 9.01
C LEU A 258 -6.47 -41.74 9.55
N ILE A 259 -7.37 -41.10 8.82
CA ILE A 259 -8.82 -41.05 9.15
C ILE A 259 -9.45 -42.42 8.93
N GLY A 260 -9.12 -43.06 7.81
CA GLY A 260 -9.53 -44.44 7.56
C GLY A 260 -9.11 -45.40 8.70
N LEU A 261 -7.91 -45.23 9.24
CA LEU A 261 -7.44 -45.96 10.39
C LEU A 261 -8.30 -45.70 11.62
N SER A 262 -8.66 -44.44 11.91
CA SER A 262 -9.59 -44.10 13.00
C SER A 262 -10.96 -44.76 12.78
N ASN A 263 -11.49 -44.71 11.57
CA ASN A 263 -12.75 -45.38 11.23
C ASN A 263 -12.67 -46.92 11.38
N LEU A 264 -11.55 -47.54 10.96
CA LEU A 264 -11.33 -48.97 11.21
C LEU A 264 -11.29 -49.33 12.67
N ILE A 265 -10.67 -48.48 13.52
CA ILE A 265 -10.68 -48.63 14.98
C ILE A 265 -12.10 -48.55 15.52
N VAL A 266 -12.93 -47.61 15.04
CA VAL A 266 -14.35 -47.54 15.42
C VAL A 266 -15.07 -48.83 15.10
N ILE A 267 -14.89 -49.37 13.90
CA ILE A 267 -15.56 -50.59 13.47
C ILE A 267 -15.08 -51.80 14.30
N TYR A 268 -13.78 -51.93 14.50
CA TYR A 268 -13.20 -53.07 15.23
C TYR A 268 -13.50 -53.01 16.72
N VAL A 269 -13.12 -51.94 17.41
CA VAL A 269 -13.29 -51.80 18.85
C VAL A 269 -14.77 -51.60 19.22
N GLY A 270 -15.45 -50.73 18.48
CA GLY A 270 -16.87 -50.48 18.65
C GLY A 270 -17.72 -51.69 18.30
N GLY A 271 -17.38 -52.46 17.25
CA GLY A 271 -18.03 -53.72 16.91
C GLY A 271 -17.89 -54.76 18.01
N ASN A 272 -16.73 -54.87 18.65
CA ASN A 272 -16.56 -55.75 19.83
C ASN A 272 -17.40 -55.26 21.01
N GLN A 273 -17.47 -53.97 21.30
CA GLN A 273 -18.31 -53.41 22.36
C GLN A 273 -19.80 -53.60 22.06
N TYR A 274 -20.22 -53.47 20.80
CA TYR A 274 -21.58 -53.76 20.36
C TYR A 274 -21.92 -55.24 20.58
N ASN A 275 -21.04 -56.17 20.18
CA ASN A 275 -21.26 -57.62 20.39
C ASN A 275 -21.34 -58.01 21.87
N ASN A 276 -20.65 -57.23 22.74
CA ASN A 276 -20.72 -57.41 24.18
C ASN A 276 -21.92 -56.66 24.82
N ASN A 277 -22.80 -56.05 24.06
CA ASN A 277 -23.93 -55.21 24.51
C ASN A 277 -23.49 -53.98 25.35
N GLU A 278 -22.25 -53.49 25.20
CA GLU A 278 -21.76 -52.31 25.91
C GLU A 278 -22.25 -51.00 25.22
N ILE A 279 -22.49 -51.02 23.90
CA ILE A 279 -22.98 -49.89 23.09
C ILE A 279 -24.00 -50.35 22.06
N GLU A 280 -24.81 -49.43 21.59
CA GLU A 280 -25.77 -49.66 20.50
C GLU A 280 -25.12 -49.48 19.12
N ILE A 281 -25.67 -50.07 18.05
CA ILE A 281 -25.13 -49.98 16.67
C ILE A 281 -25.10 -48.54 16.17
N GLY A 282 -26.06 -47.72 16.57
CA GLY A 282 -26.11 -46.30 16.20
C GLY A 282 -24.91 -45.50 16.67
N VAL A 283 -24.28 -45.92 17.77
CA VAL A 283 -23.07 -45.27 18.29
C VAL A 283 -21.89 -45.41 17.32
N LEU A 284 -21.78 -46.56 16.62
CA LEU A 284 -20.73 -46.73 15.59
C LEU A 284 -20.89 -45.73 14.46
N ALA A 285 -22.12 -45.60 13.96
CA ALA A 285 -22.41 -44.64 12.87
C ALA A 285 -22.14 -43.19 13.33
N GLU A 286 -22.59 -42.84 14.53
CA GLU A 286 -22.37 -41.53 15.12
C GLU A 286 -20.86 -41.20 15.25
N PHE A 287 -20.05 -42.15 15.73
CA PHE A 287 -18.60 -42.00 15.87
C PHE A 287 -17.89 -41.85 14.53
N ILE A 288 -18.27 -42.61 13.48
CA ILE A 288 -17.72 -42.45 12.14
C ILE A 288 -17.98 -41.03 11.62
N ILE A 289 -19.21 -40.50 11.83
CA ILE A 289 -19.54 -39.15 11.39
C ILE A 289 -18.73 -38.10 12.17
N TYR A 290 -18.61 -38.24 13.50
CA TYR A 290 -17.82 -37.32 14.32
C TYR A 290 -16.34 -37.29 13.93
N ILE A 291 -15.71 -38.45 13.69
CA ILE A 291 -14.31 -38.51 13.24
C ILE A 291 -14.14 -37.82 11.88
N ASN A 292 -15.06 -38.05 10.96
CA ASN A 292 -15.03 -37.37 9.66
C ASN A 292 -15.22 -35.84 9.79
N MET A 293 -16.05 -35.38 10.74
CA MET A 293 -16.18 -33.93 11.05
C MET A 293 -14.89 -33.30 11.59
N LEU A 294 -14.04 -34.06 12.31
CA LEU A 294 -12.77 -33.58 12.84
C LEU A 294 -11.65 -33.50 11.79
N THR A 295 -11.86 -34.06 10.59
CA THR A 295 -10.85 -34.09 9.51
C THR A 295 -10.46 -32.69 9.04
N TRP A 296 -11.43 -31.90 8.62
CA TRP A 296 -11.21 -30.57 8.08
C TRP A 296 -10.55 -29.60 9.10
N PRO A 297 -11.01 -29.53 10.36
CA PRO A 297 -10.36 -28.76 11.40
C PRO A 297 -8.86 -29.02 11.55
N VAL A 298 -8.41 -30.27 11.50
CA VAL A 298 -6.98 -30.60 11.59
C VAL A 298 -6.20 -30.01 10.42
N ALA A 299 -6.74 -30.09 9.21
CA ALA A 299 -6.12 -29.49 8.02
C ALA A 299 -6.00 -27.97 8.10
N VAL A 300 -7.03 -27.30 8.65
CA VAL A 300 -7.11 -25.83 8.73
C VAL A 300 -6.10 -25.25 9.72
N VAL A 301 -5.66 -25.98 10.76
CA VAL A 301 -4.66 -25.49 11.74
C VAL A 301 -3.37 -25.02 11.05
N GLY A 302 -2.87 -25.80 10.08
CA GLY A 302 -1.67 -25.43 9.32
C GLY A 302 -1.85 -24.12 8.54
N TRP A 303 -3.01 -23.96 7.90
CA TRP A 303 -3.36 -22.74 7.17
C TRP A 303 -3.48 -21.52 8.12
N ILE A 304 -4.17 -21.68 9.26
CA ILE A 304 -4.29 -20.61 10.27
C ILE A 304 -2.90 -20.13 10.73
N THR A 305 -2.00 -21.08 11.03
CA THR A 305 -0.63 -20.75 11.45
C THR A 305 0.11 -19.95 10.38
N SER A 306 -0.01 -20.33 9.10
CA SER A 306 0.58 -19.61 7.99
C SER A 306 0.02 -18.20 7.86
N VAL A 307 -1.31 -18.02 7.97
CA VAL A 307 -1.95 -16.70 7.92
C VAL A 307 -1.47 -15.80 9.06
N ILE A 308 -1.35 -16.34 10.27
CA ILE A 308 -0.85 -15.60 11.45
C ILE A 308 0.60 -15.13 11.21
N GLN A 309 1.47 -16.01 10.71
CA GLN A 309 2.88 -15.66 10.42
C GLN A 309 2.99 -14.58 9.33
N GLN A 310 2.22 -14.71 8.25
CA GLN A 310 2.19 -13.70 7.19
C GLN A 310 1.66 -12.36 7.68
N ALA A 311 0.61 -12.38 8.51
CA ALA A 311 0.06 -11.17 9.10
C ALA A 311 1.03 -10.51 10.08
N GLU A 312 1.78 -11.29 10.87
CA GLU A 312 2.82 -10.77 11.78
C GLU A 312 3.91 -10.01 10.99
N ALA A 313 4.46 -10.62 9.95
CA ALA A 313 5.48 -9.99 9.11
C ALA A 313 4.97 -8.73 8.39
N SER A 314 3.72 -8.75 7.91
CA SER A 314 3.09 -7.59 7.26
C SER A 314 2.80 -6.48 8.26
N GLN A 315 2.32 -6.84 9.47
CA GLN A 315 2.07 -5.86 10.52
C GLN A 315 3.36 -5.23 11.06
N GLU A 316 4.47 -5.97 11.10
CA GLU A 316 5.79 -5.43 11.44
C GLU A 316 6.19 -4.31 10.48
N ARG A 317 6.02 -4.51 9.17
CA ARG A 317 6.29 -3.46 8.17
C ARG A 317 5.37 -2.26 8.29
N ILE A 318 4.08 -2.48 8.60
CA ILE A 318 3.12 -1.41 8.84
C ILE A 318 3.49 -0.63 10.10
N ASN A 319 3.82 -1.31 11.21
CA ASN A 319 4.17 -0.68 12.48
C ASN A 319 5.47 0.12 12.37
N ALA A 320 6.50 -0.43 11.70
CA ALA A 320 7.75 0.27 11.44
C ALA A 320 7.48 1.58 10.69
N PHE A 321 6.63 1.52 9.66
CA PHE A 321 6.23 2.69 8.90
C PHE A 321 5.43 3.70 9.73
N LEU A 322 4.44 3.28 10.50
CA LEU A 322 3.62 4.18 11.34
C LEU A 322 4.41 4.83 12.49
N ASN A 323 5.56 4.27 12.84
CA ASN A 323 6.49 4.85 13.81
C ASN A 323 7.48 5.85 13.18
N GLU A 324 7.56 5.92 11.85
CA GLU A 324 8.34 6.94 11.15
C GLU A 324 7.74 8.33 11.42
N GLY A 325 8.53 9.23 11.99
CA GLY A 325 8.09 10.59 12.26
C GLY A 325 8.48 11.55 11.13
N SER A 326 7.70 12.59 10.92
CA SER A 326 8.15 13.72 10.10
C SER A 326 9.27 14.47 10.82
N GLU A 327 10.41 14.65 10.14
CA GLU A 327 11.52 15.49 10.66
C GLU A 327 11.12 16.97 10.69
N ILE A 328 10.21 17.37 9.79
CA ILE A 328 9.74 18.75 9.65
C ILE A 328 8.46 18.90 10.49
N LYS A 329 8.55 19.72 11.52
CA LYS A 329 7.43 19.98 12.44
C LYS A 329 6.84 21.34 12.17
N ASP A 330 5.52 21.47 12.39
CA ASP A 330 4.85 22.76 12.36
C ASP A 330 5.39 23.71 13.44
N GLY A 331 5.52 24.98 13.05
CA GLY A 331 5.78 26.05 13.99
C GLY A 331 4.51 26.50 14.72
N LYS A 332 4.65 27.56 15.51
CA LYS A 332 3.52 28.15 16.27
C LYS A 332 2.56 28.93 15.38
N GLY A 333 3.02 29.34 14.18
CA GLY A 333 2.33 30.28 13.29
C GLY A 333 2.74 31.73 13.56
N ILE A 334 2.63 32.57 12.53
CA ILE A 334 2.99 34.00 12.58
C ILE A 334 1.73 34.80 12.28
N ASP A 335 1.30 35.60 13.23
CA ASP A 335 0.09 36.42 13.14
C ASP A 335 0.40 37.87 12.69
N GLN A 336 1.29 38.00 11.70
CA GLN A 336 1.69 39.30 11.14
C GLN A 336 1.59 39.27 9.62
N PRO A 337 1.27 40.41 8.98
CA PRO A 337 1.25 40.50 7.53
C PRO A 337 2.66 40.34 6.95
N ILE A 338 2.82 39.41 6.04
CA ILE A 338 4.10 39.08 5.39
C ILE A 338 4.29 39.96 4.13
N ALA A 339 5.40 40.68 4.07
CA ALA A 339 5.83 41.48 2.91
C ALA A 339 6.61 40.64 1.89
N GLY A 340 7.38 39.65 2.34
CA GLY A 340 8.07 38.69 1.52
C GLY A 340 9.60 38.90 1.40
N ALA A 341 10.25 39.56 2.38
CA ALA A 341 11.72 39.60 2.42
C ALA A 341 12.28 38.22 2.83
N ILE A 342 13.22 37.67 2.06
CA ILE A 342 13.85 36.38 2.36
C ILE A 342 15.33 36.59 2.66
N THR A 343 15.76 36.20 3.87
CA THR A 343 17.18 36.30 4.24
C THR A 343 17.76 34.92 4.57
N PHE A 344 18.90 34.65 3.98
CA PHE A 344 19.72 33.47 4.21
C PHE A 344 20.87 33.81 5.14
N ASN A 345 20.95 33.16 6.30
CA ASN A 345 21.96 33.41 7.33
C ASN A 345 22.91 32.21 7.44
N ALA A 346 24.08 32.27 6.80
CA ALA A 346 25.08 31.20 6.76
C ALA A 346 24.47 29.81 6.48
N LEU A 347 23.51 29.77 5.56
CA LEU A 347 22.68 28.61 5.24
C LEU A 347 23.54 27.47 4.73
N SER A 348 23.33 26.27 5.29
CA SER A 348 24.01 25.06 4.84
C SER A 348 23.04 23.90 4.77
N LEU A 349 23.20 23.04 3.74
CA LEU A 349 22.44 21.80 3.59
C LEU A 349 23.36 20.67 3.13
N THR A 350 23.46 19.65 3.95
CA THR A 350 24.07 18.37 3.61
C THR A 350 22.97 17.31 3.53
N TYR A 351 22.82 16.65 2.41
CA TYR A 351 21.85 15.54 2.28
C TYR A 351 22.35 14.32 3.08
N PRO A 352 21.59 13.84 4.09
CA PRO A 352 22.10 12.79 5.00
C PRO A 352 22.43 11.47 4.30
N GLU A 353 21.70 11.12 3.23
CA GLU A 353 21.85 9.86 2.51
C GLU A 353 23.12 9.82 1.67
N THR A 354 23.37 10.89 0.93
CA THR A 354 24.48 10.97 -0.04
C THR A 354 25.73 11.63 0.53
N LYS A 355 25.61 12.27 1.70
CA LYS A 355 26.65 13.12 2.32
C LYS A 355 27.12 14.27 1.42
N ILE A 356 26.27 14.67 0.45
CA ILE A 356 26.58 15.78 -0.46
C ILE A 356 26.22 17.09 0.23
N ASP A 357 27.21 17.99 0.33
CA ASP A 357 27.03 19.37 0.76
C ASP A 357 26.46 20.20 -0.38
N ALA A 358 25.13 20.26 -0.44
CA ALA A 358 24.41 20.92 -1.54
C ALA A 358 24.40 22.45 -1.42
N VAL A 359 24.44 22.98 -0.18
CA VAL A 359 24.56 24.43 0.10
C VAL A 359 25.55 24.62 1.22
N LYS A 360 26.48 25.60 1.05
CA LYS A 360 27.61 25.85 1.96
C LYS A 360 27.64 27.32 2.40
N LYS A 361 27.23 27.59 3.65
CA LYS A 361 27.30 28.91 4.31
C LYS A 361 26.80 30.07 3.44
N LEU A 362 25.68 29.87 2.72
CA LEU A 362 25.09 30.87 1.87
C LEU A 362 24.48 31.99 2.73
N SER A 363 24.90 33.24 2.50
CA SER A 363 24.33 34.43 3.15
C SER A 363 23.92 35.42 2.06
N PHE A 364 22.66 35.77 2.01
CA PHE A 364 22.08 36.63 0.99
C PHE A 364 20.71 37.13 1.43
N THR A 365 20.28 38.31 0.95
CA THR A 365 18.93 38.85 1.23
C THR A 365 18.24 39.19 -0.09
N VAL A 366 16.98 38.80 -0.20
CA VAL A 366 16.07 39.19 -1.28
C VAL A 366 15.03 40.14 -0.69
N GLU A 367 15.08 41.40 -1.12
CA GLU A 367 14.13 42.44 -0.71
C GLU A 367 12.68 42.10 -1.18
N PRO A 368 11.66 42.58 -0.46
CA PRO A 368 10.27 42.39 -0.89
C PRO A 368 10.05 42.94 -2.31
N LYS A 369 9.26 42.21 -3.10
CA LYS A 369 8.90 42.58 -4.50
C LYS A 369 10.10 42.70 -5.45
N LYS A 370 11.24 42.09 -5.11
CA LYS A 370 12.42 42.01 -5.97
C LYS A 370 12.57 40.61 -6.56
N THR A 371 13.24 40.57 -7.71
CA THR A 371 13.53 39.33 -8.42
C THR A 371 14.99 38.96 -8.22
N LEU A 372 15.23 37.77 -7.68
CA LEU A 372 16.53 37.11 -7.61
C LEU A 372 16.66 36.07 -8.71
N GLY A 373 17.68 36.21 -9.56
CA GLY A 373 18.11 35.16 -10.48
C GLY A 373 19.19 34.27 -9.83
N ILE A 374 19.00 32.95 -9.81
CA ILE A 374 20.04 32.01 -9.36
C ILE A 374 20.57 31.24 -10.57
N LEU A 375 21.84 31.44 -10.89
CA LEU A 375 22.53 30.82 -12.00
C LEU A 375 23.61 29.86 -11.54
N GLY A 376 23.94 28.86 -12.34
CA GLY A 376 25.05 27.92 -12.04
C GLY A 376 24.93 26.62 -12.82
N GLY A 377 25.99 25.84 -12.81
CA GLY A 377 26.04 24.52 -13.44
C GLY A 377 25.10 23.48 -12.82
N VAL A 378 24.96 22.32 -13.47
CA VAL A 378 24.24 21.18 -12.91
C VAL A 378 24.93 20.73 -11.61
N GLY A 379 24.15 20.49 -10.57
CA GLY A 379 24.68 20.07 -9.25
C GLY A 379 25.25 21.21 -8.39
N SER A 380 25.09 22.48 -8.78
CA SER A 380 25.59 23.63 -7.97
C SER A 380 24.74 23.96 -6.73
N GLY A 381 23.61 23.27 -6.48
CA GLY A 381 22.78 23.45 -5.29
C GLY A 381 21.57 24.37 -5.46
N LYS A 382 21.29 24.89 -6.65
CA LYS A 382 20.19 25.84 -6.93
C LYS A 382 18.81 25.35 -6.47
N SER A 383 18.38 24.18 -6.92
CA SER A 383 17.09 23.60 -6.52
C SER A 383 17.03 23.29 -5.03
N SER A 384 18.18 23.01 -4.39
CA SER A 384 18.25 22.81 -2.95
C SER A 384 17.89 24.05 -2.16
N VAL A 385 18.26 25.24 -2.66
CA VAL A 385 17.86 26.53 -2.06
C VAL A 385 16.32 26.68 -2.12
N LEU A 386 15.69 26.39 -3.25
CA LEU A 386 14.21 26.46 -3.37
C LEU A 386 13.51 25.44 -2.47
N ASN A 387 14.07 24.23 -2.33
CA ASN A 387 13.54 23.21 -1.45
C ASN A 387 13.59 23.62 0.04
N LEU A 388 14.62 24.38 0.44
CA LEU A 388 14.74 24.94 1.79
C LEU A 388 13.74 26.07 2.03
N ILE A 389 13.48 26.93 1.06
CA ILE A 389 12.46 28.01 1.15
C ILE A 389 11.06 27.40 1.29
N ASN A 390 10.75 26.37 0.51
CA ASN A 390 9.48 25.63 0.62
C ASN A 390 9.38 24.76 1.89
N ARG A 391 10.47 24.72 2.66
CA ARG A 391 10.58 23.87 3.83
C ARG A 391 10.22 22.41 3.53
N LEU A 392 10.75 21.90 2.38
CA LEU A 392 10.75 20.47 2.05
C LEU A 392 11.91 19.74 2.74
N TYR A 393 12.94 20.50 3.13
CA TYR A 393 14.05 20.13 3.99
C TYR A 393 14.31 21.27 4.96
N ASP A 394 14.73 20.95 6.17
CA ASP A 394 15.28 21.94 7.10
C ASP A 394 16.81 22.05 6.89
N PRO A 395 17.42 23.24 7.08
CA PRO A 395 18.84 23.42 6.92
C PRO A 395 19.63 22.62 7.99
N THR A 396 20.79 22.10 7.60
CA THR A 396 21.74 21.44 8.52
C THR A 396 22.58 22.43 9.30
N GLY A 397 22.66 23.68 8.86
CA GLY A 397 23.32 24.80 9.55
C GLY A 397 22.79 26.13 9.04
N GLY A 398 22.86 27.16 9.88
CA GLY A 398 22.31 28.47 9.58
C GLY A 398 20.77 28.49 9.65
N SER A 399 20.19 29.56 9.10
CA SER A 399 18.72 29.75 9.09
C SER A 399 18.25 30.47 7.82
N ILE A 400 16.96 30.37 7.55
CA ILE A 400 16.25 31.19 6.57
C ILE A 400 15.16 31.93 7.32
N THR A 401 15.11 33.24 7.12
CA THR A 401 14.05 34.06 7.70
C THR A 401 13.17 34.66 6.59
N LEU A 402 11.89 34.78 6.86
CA LEU A 402 10.91 35.49 6.06
C LEU A 402 10.38 36.65 6.90
N ASP A 403 10.66 37.89 6.45
CA ASP A 403 10.38 39.11 7.20
C ASP A 403 10.86 39.04 8.67
N GLU A 404 12.15 38.69 8.86
CA GLU A 404 12.83 38.52 10.14
C GLU A 404 12.41 37.29 10.98
N HIS A 405 11.34 36.58 10.64
CA HIS A 405 10.88 35.37 11.32
C HIS A 405 11.53 34.11 10.72
N ASP A 406 12.03 33.21 11.55
CA ASP A 406 12.59 31.92 11.07
C ASP A 406 11.45 31.11 10.40
N LEU A 407 11.76 30.46 9.27
CA LEU A 407 10.78 29.61 8.58
C LEU A 407 10.24 28.47 9.47
N LYS A 408 11.00 28.08 10.51
CA LYS A 408 10.57 27.06 11.47
C LYS A 408 9.45 27.52 12.40
N ASP A 409 9.24 28.83 12.54
CA ASP A 409 8.18 29.39 13.39
C ASP A 409 6.81 29.41 12.70
N PHE A 410 6.79 29.31 11.37
CA PHE A 410 5.57 29.23 10.58
C PHE A 410 4.91 27.86 10.69
N LYS A 411 3.57 27.83 10.67
CA LYS A 411 2.87 26.62 10.27
C LYS A 411 3.13 26.34 8.79
N LEU A 412 3.31 25.07 8.43
CA LEU A 412 3.65 24.69 7.04
C LEU A 412 2.56 25.12 6.05
N GLU A 413 1.31 25.04 6.45
CA GLU A 413 0.17 25.49 5.64
C GLU A 413 0.24 27.00 5.37
N GLU A 414 0.47 27.81 6.40
CA GLU A 414 0.63 29.26 6.29
C GLU A 414 1.81 29.64 5.39
N LEU A 415 2.99 29.08 5.65
CA LEU A 415 4.19 29.33 4.85
C LEU A 415 3.95 28.97 3.36
N ARG A 416 3.45 27.78 3.12
CA ARG A 416 3.23 27.29 1.76
C ARG A 416 2.09 27.99 1.06
N SER A 417 1.12 28.55 1.77
CA SER A 417 0.09 29.39 1.17
C SER A 417 0.67 30.67 0.53
N LEU A 418 1.72 31.23 1.12
CA LEU A 418 2.43 32.42 0.63
C LEU A 418 3.31 32.15 -0.60
N ILE A 419 3.59 30.88 -0.94
CA ILE A 419 4.55 30.53 -1.97
C ILE A 419 3.86 29.86 -3.16
N GLY A 420 4.06 30.41 -4.37
CA GLY A 420 3.79 29.75 -5.64
C GLY A 420 5.07 29.09 -6.14
N TYR A 421 5.04 27.78 -6.40
CA TYR A 421 6.23 27.00 -6.77
C TYR A 421 6.05 26.24 -8.07
N VAL A 422 6.98 26.40 -8.99
CA VAL A 422 7.07 25.62 -10.23
C VAL A 422 8.34 24.76 -10.17
N PRO A 423 8.23 23.46 -10.01
CA PRO A 423 9.39 22.56 -9.95
C PRO A 423 10.00 22.32 -11.34
N GLN A 424 11.26 21.94 -11.40
CA GLN A 424 11.96 21.56 -12.62
C GLN A 424 11.24 20.44 -13.38
N ASN A 425 10.85 19.38 -12.68
CA ASN A 425 10.02 18.30 -13.23
C ASN A 425 8.56 18.53 -12.83
N ALA A 426 7.80 19.19 -13.70
CA ALA A 426 6.39 19.45 -13.45
C ALA A 426 5.60 18.14 -13.45
N PHE A 427 4.70 18.00 -12.47
CA PHE A 427 3.79 16.87 -12.34
C PHE A 427 2.35 17.33 -12.54
N LEU A 428 1.61 16.63 -13.40
CA LEU A 428 0.18 16.81 -13.57
C LEU A 428 -0.57 15.56 -13.14
N PHE A 429 -1.70 15.78 -12.47
CA PHE A 429 -2.59 14.71 -12.02
C PHE A 429 -3.44 14.22 -13.20
N SER A 430 -3.92 12.97 -13.12
CA SER A 430 -4.84 12.36 -14.08
C SER A 430 -6.25 12.96 -13.97
N GLU A 431 -6.33 14.27 -14.14
CA GLU A 431 -7.52 15.11 -14.03
C GLU A 431 -7.61 16.02 -15.26
N SER A 432 -8.66 16.84 -15.36
CA SER A 432 -8.75 17.83 -16.44
C SER A 432 -7.66 18.90 -16.34
N ILE A 433 -7.36 19.58 -17.43
CA ILE A 433 -6.43 20.73 -17.45
C ILE A 433 -6.93 21.82 -16.48
N GLU A 434 -8.23 22.08 -16.45
CA GLU A 434 -8.84 23.00 -15.49
C GLU A 434 -8.49 22.64 -14.05
N GLN A 435 -8.74 21.39 -13.65
CA GLN A 435 -8.46 20.94 -12.28
C GLN A 435 -6.97 21.03 -11.96
N ASN A 436 -6.11 20.69 -12.92
CA ASN A 436 -4.67 20.80 -12.74
C ASN A 436 -4.20 22.24 -12.51
N ILE A 437 -4.79 23.23 -13.14
CA ILE A 437 -4.46 24.64 -12.89
C ILE A 437 -5.08 25.08 -11.56
N LYS A 438 -6.35 24.77 -11.32
CA LYS A 438 -7.08 25.10 -10.08
C LYS A 438 -6.49 24.47 -8.82
N PHE A 439 -5.57 23.50 -8.94
CA PHE A 439 -4.80 23.01 -7.78
C PHE A 439 -4.06 24.13 -7.03
N GLY A 440 -3.71 25.22 -7.73
CA GLY A 440 -3.14 26.41 -7.10
C GLY A 440 -4.14 27.24 -6.27
N LYS A 441 -5.42 27.26 -6.68
CA LYS A 441 -6.54 27.96 -6.02
C LYS A 441 -7.84 27.25 -6.38
N LEU A 442 -8.35 26.40 -5.45
CA LEU A 442 -9.47 25.49 -5.71
C LEU A 442 -10.79 26.21 -6.05
N ASP A 443 -10.99 27.38 -5.47
CA ASP A 443 -12.17 28.26 -5.63
C ASP A 443 -12.01 29.30 -6.74
N ALA A 444 -10.96 29.18 -7.59
CA ALA A 444 -10.69 30.13 -8.67
C ALA A 444 -11.87 30.21 -9.65
N THR A 445 -12.20 31.45 -10.04
CA THR A 445 -13.21 31.71 -11.08
C THR A 445 -12.71 31.28 -12.45
N LYS A 446 -13.62 31.26 -13.42
CA LYS A 446 -13.26 30.93 -14.81
C LYS A 446 -12.36 31.99 -15.43
N GLU A 447 -12.57 33.23 -15.04
CA GLU A 447 -11.79 34.41 -15.49
C GLU A 447 -10.35 34.32 -14.97
N GLU A 448 -10.17 34.04 -13.67
CA GLU A 448 -8.87 33.82 -13.04
C GLU A 448 -8.11 32.64 -13.68
N LEU A 449 -8.83 31.55 -13.96
CA LEU A 449 -8.29 30.39 -14.65
C LEU A 449 -7.74 30.74 -16.03
N ILE A 450 -8.54 31.44 -16.84
CA ILE A 450 -8.15 31.86 -18.21
C ILE A 450 -6.97 32.84 -18.14
N GLU A 451 -6.99 33.78 -17.21
CA GLU A 451 -5.90 34.75 -17.04
C GLU A 451 -4.60 34.05 -16.67
N ALA A 452 -4.63 33.13 -15.71
CA ALA A 452 -3.47 32.33 -15.33
C ALA A 452 -2.94 31.50 -16.54
N ALA A 453 -3.82 30.91 -17.32
CA ALA A 453 -3.45 30.16 -18.51
C ALA A 453 -2.83 31.05 -19.62
N LYS A 454 -3.32 32.27 -19.80
CA LYS A 454 -2.74 33.28 -20.70
C LYS A 454 -1.36 33.72 -20.22
N ASN A 455 -1.22 34.00 -18.92
CA ASN A 455 0.06 34.37 -18.33
C ASN A 455 1.12 33.26 -18.43
N GLY A 456 0.70 32.00 -18.37
CA GLY A 456 1.55 30.82 -18.61
C GLY A 456 1.71 30.45 -20.08
N CYS A 457 1.19 31.25 -21.01
CA CYS A 457 1.24 31.04 -22.48
C CYS A 457 0.73 29.65 -22.91
N ILE A 458 -0.31 29.11 -22.23
CA ILE A 458 -0.88 27.78 -22.53
C ILE A 458 -2.34 27.88 -23.04
N HIS A 459 -3.02 29.03 -22.89
CA HIS A 459 -4.42 29.21 -23.22
C HIS A 459 -4.76 28.76 -24.64
N GLU A 460 -4.01 29.25 -25.65
CA GLU A 460 -4.26 28.94 -27.05
C GLU A 460 -4.13 27.45 -27.36
N ASN A 461 -3.18 26.77 -26.71
CA ASN A 461 -3.05 25.32 -26.84
C ASN A 461 -4.25 24.60 -26.23
N ILE A 462 -4.75 25.09 -25.06
CA ILE A 462 -5.88 24.47 -24.37
C ILE A 462 -7.16 24.57 -25.23
N ILE A 463 -7.46 25.73 -25.77
CA ILE A 463 -8.66 25.90 -26.61
C ILE A 463 -8.60 25.14 -27.94
N ALA A 464 -7.41 24.81 -28.42
CA ALA A 464 -7.22 23.97 -29.61
C ALA A 464 -7.54 22.48 -29.36
N PHE A 465 -7.58 22.02 -28.10
CA PHE A 465 -8.04 20.66 -27.78
C PHE A 465 -9.56 20.54 -27.94
N LYS A 466 -10.04 19.36 -28.37
CA LYS A 466 -11.46 19.08 -28.61
C LYS A 466 -12.36 19.44 -27.42
N GLU A 467 -11.90 19.19 -26.20
CA GLU A 467 -12.63 19.42 -24.96
C GLU A 467 -12.12 20.64 -24.18
N GLY A 468 -11.19 21.42 -24.76
CA GLY A 468 -10.63 22.63 -24.17
C GLY A 468 -10.08 22.36 -22.76
N TYR A 469 -10.48 23.17 -21.80
CA TYR A 469 -10.09 23.04 -20.38
C TYR A 469 -10.55 21.73 -19.71
N GLN A 470 -11.58 21.08 -20.25
CA GLN A 470 -12.09 19.79 -19.73
C GLN A 470 -11.30 18.59 -20.27
N THR A 471 -10.31 18.81 -21.11
CA THR A 471 -9.46 17.74 -21.62
C THR A 471 -8.81 16.99 -20.48
N LEU A 472 -9.11 15.68 -20.38
CA LEU A 472 -8.53 14.80 -19.38
C LEU A 472 -7.08 14.45 -19.73
N LEU A 473 -6.22 14.58 -18.75
CA LEU A 473 -4.81 14.22 -18.89
C LEU A 473 -4.63 12.76 -18.50
N GLY A 474 -3.88 12.01 -19.30
CA GLY A 474 -3.42 10.68 -18.94
C GLY A 474 -2.46 10.69 -17.75
N GLU A 475 -2.01 9.51 -17.38
CA GLU A 475 -1.07 9.35 -16.25
C GLU A 475 0.15 10.25 -16.44
N ARG A 476 0.44 11.11 -15.47
CA ARG A 476 1.51 12.15 -15.49
C ARG A 476 1.43 13.15 -16.63
N GLY A 477 0.25 13.35 -17.24
CA GLY A 477 0.09 14.31 -18.35
C GLY A 477 0.62 13.84 -19.70
N ILE A 478 0.67 12.54 -19.95
CA ILE A 478 1.21 11.93 -21.20
C ILE A 478 0.61 12.53 -22.49
N THR A 479 -0.58 13.11 -22.43
CA THR A 479 -1.25 13.75 -23.57
C THR A 479 -0.67 15.11 -23.95
N LEU A 480 0.19 15.69 -23.12
CA LEU A 480 0.83 16.99 -23.34
C LEU A 480 2.32 16.83 -23.65
N SER A 481 2.88 17.75 -24.45
CA SER A 481 4.33 17.87 -24.61
C SER A 481 4.99 18.36 -23.32
N GLY A 482 6.31 18.11 -23.14
CA GLY A 482 7.04 18.58 -21.97
C GLY A 482 6.91 20.09 -21.71
N GLY A 483 6.98 20.92 -22.77
CA GLY A 483 6.77 22.36 -22.67
C GLY A 483 5.32 22.73 -22.28
N GLN A 484 4.31 21.99 -22.75
CA GLN A 484 2.92 22.19 -22.34
C GLN A 484 2.71 21.84 -20.86
N ILE A 485 3.31 20.74 -20.38
CA ILE A 485 3.27 20.35 -18.97
C ILE A 485 3.87 21.45 -18.09
N GLN A 486 5.03 22.00 -18.47
CA GLN A 486 5.66 23.10 -17.73
C GLN A 486 4.78 24.36 -17.71
N ARG A 487 4.18 24.74 -18.84
CA ARG A 487 3.29 25.91 -18.93
C ARG A 487 2.01 25.75 -18.09
N VAL A 488 1.43 24.55 -18.03
CA VAL A 488 0.31 24.27 -17.10
C VAL A 488 0.77 24.42 -15.66
N ALA A 489 1.97 23.96 -15.30
CA ALA A 489 2.52 24.13 -13.95
C ALA A 489 2.81 25.60 -13.61
N ILE A 490 3.26 26.39 -14.58
CA ILE A 490 3.41 27.84 -14.43
C ILE A 490 2.04 28.49 -14.17
N ALA A 491 1.02 28.16 -14.97
CA ALA A 491 -0.34 28.68 -14.77
C ALA A 491 -0.89 28.29 -13.38
N ARG A 492 -0.63 27.06 -12.90
CA ARG A 492 -0.97 26.60 -11.53
C ARG A 492 -0.31 27.45 -10.45
N ALA A 493 0.94 27.84 -10.62
CA ALA A 493 1.63 28.69 -9.65
C ALA A 493 1.13 30.14 -9.67
N LEU A 494 0.79 30.65 -10.88
CA LEU A 494 0.35 32.04 -11.07
C LEU A 494 -1.10 32.28 -10.63
N ILE A 495 -1.98 31.27 -10.70
CA ILE A 495 -3.37 31.41 -10.23
C ILE A 495 -3.44 31.54 -8.71
N LYS A 496 -2.38 31.12 -8.01
CA LYS A 496 -2.28 31.23 -6.56
C LYS A 496 -2.02 32.67 -6.14
N ASP A 497 -2.77 33.14 -5.14
CA ASP A 497 -2.55 34.48 -4.57
C ASP A 497 -1.36 34.46 -3.60
N SER A 498 -0.17 34.21 -4.15
CA SER A 498 1.08 34.10 -3.41
C SER A 498 1.84 35.42 -3.33
N LYS A 499 2.60 35.61 -2.23
CA LYS A 499 3.55 36.74 -2.05
C LYS A 499 4.92 36.45 -2.67
N ILE A 500 5.26 35.16 -2.74
CA ILE A 500 6.56 34.68 -3.21
C ILE A 500 6.31 33.73 -4.39
N LEU A 501 7.12 33.88 -5.44
CA LEU A 501 7.13 32.98 -6.59
C LEU A 501 8.50 32.32 -6.73
N LEU A 502 8.51 31.00 -6.86
CA LEU A 502 9.73 30.21 -7.02
C LEU A 502 9.65 29.41 -8.31
N PHE A 503 10.61 29.64 -9.20
CA PHE A 503 10.72 28.95 -10.50
C PHE A 503 12.01 28.14 -10.55
N ASP A 504 11.91 26.82 -10.67
CA ASP A 504 13.05 25.91 -10.71
C ASP A 504 13.25 25.39 -12.15
N ASP A 505 14.08 26.06 -12.91
CA ASP A 505 14.50 25.72 -14.30
C ASP A 505 13.32 25.29 -15.21
N CYS A 506 12.16 25.91 -15.00
CA CYS A 506 10.90 25.50 -15.60
C CYS A 506 10.69 25.99 -17.05
N LEU A 507 11.66 26.68 -17.65
CA LEU A 507 11.61 27.17 -19.04
C LEU A 507 12.49 26.36 -19.98
N SER A 508 13.22 25.36 -19.47
CA SER A 508 14.22 24.60 -20.25
C SER A 508 13.63 23.75 -21.39
N ALA A 509 12.37 23.32 -21.26
CA ALA A 509 11.67 22.51 -22.28
C ALA A 509 10.73 23.35 -23.18
N VAL A 510 10.75 24.68 -23.06
CA VAL A 510 9.92 25.60 -23.85
C VAL A 510 10.77 26.17 -24.99
N ASP A 511 10.15 26.40 -26.14
CA ASP A 511 10.81 27.06 -27.26
C ASP A 511 11.14 28.53 -26.94
N ASN A 512 12.12 29.09 -27.65
CA ASN A 512 12.66 30.42 -27.35
C ASN A 512 11.62 31.54 -27.44
N ASP A 513 10.70 31.50 -28.42
CA ASP A 513 9.68 32.54 -28.61
C ASP A 513 8.66 32.51 -27.46
N THR A 514 8.23 31.32 -27.05
CA THR A 514 7.33 31.13 -25.92
C THR A 514 8.04 31.44 -24.59
N GLU A 515 9.34 31.12 -24.43
CA GLU A 515 10.14 31.50 -23.26
C GLU A 515 10.15 33.04 -23.10
N GLU A 516 10.40 33.79 -24.17
CA GLU A 516 10.40 35.26 -24.13
C GLU A 516 9.03 35.84 -23.75
N GLN A 517 7.94 35.29 -24.31
CA GLN A 517 6.59 35.70 -23.93
C GLN A 517 6.29 35.44 -22.45
N ILE A 518 6.65 34.24 -21.93
CA ILE A 518 6.48 33.91 -20.50
C ILE A 518 7.28 34.88 -19.64
N LEU A 519 8.56 35.14 -19.97
CA LEU A 519 9.41 36.06 -19.21
C LEU A 519 8.83 37.49 -19.20
N ASN A 520 8.28 37.97 -20.32
CA ASN A 520 7.62 39.27 -20.37
C ASN A 520 6.36 39.32 -19.51
N ASN A 521 5.54 38.24 -19.48
CA ASN A 521 4.39 38.14 -18.58
C ASN A 521 4.84 38.11 -17.11
N LEU A 522 5.88 37.34 -16.81
CA LEU A 522 6.43 37.24 -15.47
C LEU A 522 6.98 38.59 -14.99
N LYS A 523 7.69 39.35 -15.80
CA LYS A 523 8.17 40.70 -15.44
C LYS A 523 7.04 41.61 -14.94
N ARG A 524 5.84 41.51 -15.55
CA ARG A 524 4.66 42.27 -15.13
C ARG A 524 4.12 41.80 -13.79
N ILE A 525 4.00 40.47 -13.59
CA ILE A 525 3.40 39.85 -12.39
C ILE A 525 4.34 39.94 -11.21
N CYS A 526 5.63 39.79 -11.44
CA CYS A 526 6.65 39.76 -10.38
C CYS A 526 6.91 41.13 -9.74
N LYS A 527 6.50 42.25 -10.36
CA LYS A 527 6.63 43.59 -9.79
C LYS A 527 6.00 43.75 -8.40
N GLU A 528 4.96 42.98 -8.13
CA GLU A 528 4.24 42.99 -6.85
C GLU A 528 4.54 41.77 -5.95
N LYS A 529 5.46 40.90 -6.37
CA LYS A 529 5.78 39.65 -5.68
C LYS A 529 7.29 39.45 -5.59
N THR A 530 7.76 38.92 -4.47
CA THR A 530 9.16 38.50 -4.37
C THR A 530 9.35 37.25 -5.20
N THR A 531 10.33 37.27 -6.11
CA THR A 531 10.48 36.19 -7.09
C THR A 531 11.90 35.64 -7.08
N ILE A 532 12.01 34.32 -7.12
CA ILE A 532 13.30 33.63 -7.29
C ILE A 532 13.22 32.74 -8.51
N ILE A 533 14.09 33.01 -9.48
CA ILE A 533 14.19 32.25 -10.74
C ILE A 533 15.51 31.49 -10.74
N VAL A 534 15.45 30.20 -10.70
CA VAL A 534 16.61 29.30 -10.88
C VAL A 534 16.68 28.91 -12.36
N SER A 535 17.82 29.09 -12.98
CA SER A 535 18.03 28.66 -14.37
C SER A 535 19.50 28.32 -14.62
N HIS A 536 19.75 27.58 -15.69
CA HIS A 536 21.06 27.40 -16.30
C HIS A 536 21.23 28.32 -17.54
N ARG A 537 20.14 29.00 -17.98
CA ARG A 537 20.15 29.96 -19.10
C ARG A 537 20.19 31.39 -18.58
N ILE A 538 21.10 32.18 -19.12
CA ILE A 538 21.22 33.59 -18.73
C ILE A 538 19.99 34.38 -19.20
N SER A 539 19.40 34.03 -20.37
CA SER A 539 18.17 34.67 -20.88
C SER A 539 17.06 34.76 -19.83
N SER A 540 16.91 33.74 -19.00
CA SER A 540 15.85 33.66 -18.01
C SER A 540 16.08 34.53 -16.77
N VAL A 541 17.34 34.92 -16.48
CA VAL A 541 17.70 35.65 -15.23
C VAL A 541 18.34 37.03 -15.49
N LYS A 542 18.68 37.38 -16.73
CA LYS A 542 19.40 38.62 -17.04
C LYS A 542 18.70 39.91 -16.60
N ASP A 543 17.38 39.88 -16.52
CA ASP A 543 16.54 41.00 -16.13
C ASP A 543 16.14 40.99 -14.65
N ALA A 544 16.71 40.09 -13.86
CA ALA A 544 16.51 40.06 -12.39
C ALA A 544 17.18 41.27 -11.74
N ASP A 545 16.58 41.77 -10.63
CA ASP A 545 17.14 42.88 -9.86
C ASP A 545 18.54 42.53 -9.32
N THR A 546 18.74 41.25 -8.99
CA THR A 546 20.04 40.71 -8.56
C THR A 546 20.21 39.29 -9.10
N ILE A 547 21.41 38.97 -9.53
CA ILE A 547 21.78 37.62 -10.00
C ILE A 547 22.81 37.07 -9.00
N MET A 548 22.57 35.85 -8.56
CA MET A 548 23.48 35.06 -7.73
C MET A 548 24.03 33.90 -8.55
N VAL A 549 25.33 33.81 -8.70
CA VAL A 549 25.98 32.69 -9.38
C VAL A 549 26.49 31.69 -8.33
N MET A 550 26.03 30.44 -8.47
CA MET A 550 26.40 29.36 -7.54
C MET A 550 27.36 28.35 -8.18
N GLU A 551 28.38 27.99 -7.47
CA GLU A 551 29.27 26.87 -7.80
C GLU A 551 29.49 25.97 -6.59
N LYS A 552 29.35 24.66 -6.76
CA LYS A 552 29.61 23.62 -5.72
C LYS A 552 28.98 23.93 -4.35
N GLY A 553 27.77 24.51 -4.36
CA GLY A 553 27.02 24.83 -3.15
C GLY A 553 27.31 26.19 -2.53
N ALA A 554 28.24 26.96 -3.05
CA ALA A 554 28.64 28.27 -2.54
C ALA A 554 28.27 29.39 -3.50
N LEU A 555 28.15 30.61 -2.97
CA LEU A 555 28.04 31.83 -3.75
C LEU A 555 29.40 32.16 -4.35
N LEU A 556 29.45 32.30 -5.66
CA LEU A 556 30.66 32.66 -6.40
C LEU A 556 30.67 34.14 -6.73
N GLU A 557 29.60 34.65 -7.34
CA GLU A 557 29.44 36.04 -7.79
C GLU A 557 28.01 36.50 -7.52
N SER A 558 27.83 37.80 -7.26
CA SER A 558 26.51 38.40 -7.15
C SER A 558 26.51 39.85 -7.63
N GLY A 559 25.44 40.27 -8.27
CA GLY A 559 25.28 41.65 -8.79
C GLY A 559 24.15 41.70 -9.82
N THR A 560 23.96 42.84 -10.40
CA THR A 560 23.11 43.04 -11.60
C THR A 560 23.80 42.46 -12.84
N HIS A 561 23.04 42.23 -13.93
CA HIS A 561 23.61 41.81 -15.22
C HIS A 561 24.81 42.69 -15.63
N ASN A 562 24.66 44.01 -15.57
CA ASN A 562 25.72 44.96 -16.01
C ASN A 562 26.96 44.86 -15.12
N GLU A 563 26.81 44.77 -13.80
CA GLU A 563 27.93 44.64 -12.86
C GLU A 563 28.71 43.33 -13.09
N LEU A 564 27.97 42.20 -13.30
CA LEU A 564 28.61 40.90 -13.55
C LEU A 564 29.28 40.85 -14.95
N MET A 565 28.77 41.60 -15.94
CA MET A 565 29.44 41.73 -17.22
C MET A 565 30.76 42.52 -17.11
N VAL A 566 30.82 43.57 -16.29
CA VAL A 566 32.01 44.36 -16.06
C VAL A 566 33.05 43.59 -15.23
N LEU A 567 32.61 42.67 -14.38
CA LEU A 567 33.48 41.83 -13.52
C LEU A 567 34.33 40.83 -14.34
N GLU A 568 33.91 40.54 -15.58
CA GLU A 568 34.53 39.56 -16.50
C GLU A 568 34.82 38.18 -15.85
N GLY A 569 34.01 37.79 -14.89
CA GLY A 569 34.12 36.54 -14.15
C GLY A 569 33.38 35.37 -14.82
N TYR A 570 33.00 34.38 -14.01
CA TYR A 570 32.30 33.18 -14.47
C TYR A 570 30.98 33.47 -15.21
N TYR A 571 30.23 34.49 -14.73
CA TYR A 571 29.00 34.93 -15.40
C TYR A 571 29.26 35.40 -16.83
N PHE A 572 30.27 36.19 -17.04
CA PHE A 572 30.67 36.71 -18.33
C PHE A 572 31.11 35.61 -19.32
N GLU A 573 31.93 34.67 -18.82
CA GLU A 573 32.33 33.50 -19.63
C GLU A 573 31.13 32.66 -20.06
N LEU A 574 30.19 32.42 -19.15
CA LEU A 574 28.98 31.69 -19.44
C LEU A 574 28.08 32.45 -20.44
N PHE A 575 28.00 33.78 -20.33
CA PHE A 575 27.24 34.62 -21.25
C PHE A 575 27.82 34.54 -22.68
N LYS A 576 29.10 34.67 -22.83
CA LYS A 576 29.78 34.50 -24.12
C LYS A 576 29.54 33.14 -24.74
N LYS A 577 29.67 32.10 -23.93
CA LYS A 577 29.43 30.73 -24.40
C LYS A 577 28.01 30.55 -24.92
N GLN A 578 27.00 30.99 -24.15
CA GLN A 578 25.58 30.88 -24.58
C GLN A 578 25.21 31.78 -25.76
N GLN A 579 25.93 32.88 -25.94
CA GLN A 579 25.75 33.74 -27.10
C GLN A 579 26.29 33.08 -28.39
N HIS A 580 27.46 32.46 -28.33
CA HIS A 580 28.01 31.66 -29.44
C HIS A 580 27.13 30.46 -29.82
N GLU A 581 26.52 29.77 -28.84
CA GLU A 581 25.59 28.65 -29.08
C GLU A 581 24.28 29.10 -29.74
N LYS A 582 23.89 30.38 -29.67
CA LYS A 582 22.71 30.94 -30.36
C LYS A 582 22.98 31.37 -31.79
N GLU A 583 24.23 31.64 -32.16
CA GLU A 583 24.65 32.10 -33.48
C GLU A 583 24.93 30.94 -34.46
N HIS A 584 24.99 29.71 -33.94
CA HIS A 584 25.12 28.45 -34.67
C HIS A 584 23.84 27.58 -34.53
#